data_54ed809b94302a444b2d736604815958
#
_entry.id   54ed809b94302a444b2d736604815958
#
_cell.length_a   1.000
_cell.length_b   1.000
_cell.length_c   1.000
_cell.angle_alpha   90.00
_cell.angle_beta   90.00
_cell.angle_gamma   90.00
#
_symmetry.space_group_name_H-M   'P 1'
#
loop_
_entity.id
_entity.type
_entity.pdbx_description
1 polymer ?
#
loop_
_entity_poly.entity_id
_entity_poly.type
_entity_poly.pdbx_seq_one_letter_code
_entity_poly.pdbx_strand_id
1 'polypeptide(L)'
;MSFLPNIVFAILLCIGGGFFIYNIRKLIRNIRLGRPEEVTNHKRERLKNMLRIAFGQQKMLVRPIVAVLHLIVYAGFLIINIELLEIIIDGLTGSHRIFASLGVWYYYLITAFEGLALLVIIAVITFWIRRNILKLPRFQKTELKGWAKKDANNILYAEMVMMSLFLLMNATDTQLQALHAPHYVSTGAFGISQYIVPLLQHASVPTLIAIERSCWWLHIIGVLCFLNYLYYSKHLHILLAFPNTYYASIQPLGALKVNPTVTREVKLMLDPTADPFAAQETPPPEKFGASDVPDLTWVQLMSAYTCTECGRCTDECPANLTGKKLSPRAIMMKTRDRLEEVGKNIDKHGKFEDDGKQLLGDYITAEELWACTTCNACAEACPVSISPVSIIMELRQYSVMEQSAAPTELNAMMTNIENNGAPWAYSQADRAQIVNI
;
A
#
# COMPACT_ATOMS: atom_id res chain seq x y z
N MET A 1 43.66 3.66 14.18
CA MET A 1 42.47 2.97 13.60
C MET A 1 42.24 3.49 12.19
N SER A 2 41.94 2.61 11.25
CA SER A 2 41.65 3.01 9.87
C SER A 2 40.23 3.59 9.85
N PHE A 3 40.03 4.86 9.46
CA PHE A 3 38.70 5.49 9.26
C PHE A 3 38.04 5.02 7.96
N LEU A 4 38.68 4.16 7.19
CA LEU A 4 38.17 3.72 5.89
C LEU A 4 36.80 3.03 5.97
N PRO A 5 36.51 2.12 6.92
CA PRO A 5 35.19 1.50 7.03
C PRO A 5 34.06 2.53 7.31
N ASN A 6 34.32 3.53 8.14
CA ASN A 6 33.35 4.58 8.46
C ASN A 6 33.04 5.47 7.24
N ILE A 7 34.08 5.82 6.46
CA ILE A 7 33.90 6.58 5.22
C ILE A 7 33.08 5.78 4.21
N VAL A 8 33.40 4.48 4.02
CA VAL A 8 32.63 3.58 3.13
C VAL A 8 31.17 3.48 3.60
N PHE A 9 30.94 3.35 4.91
CA PHE A 9 29.61 3.29 5.48
C PHE A 9 28.82 4.58 5.22
N ALA A 10 29.42 5.74 5.47
CA ALA A 10 28.78 7.04 5.22
C ALA A 10 28.42 7.22 3.74
N ILE A 11 29.30 6.81 2.81
CA ILE A 11 29.03 6.85 1.37
C ILE A 11 27.85 5.94 1.03
N LEU A 12 27.80 4.70 1.53
CA LEU A 12 26.68 3.78 1.27
C LEU A 12 25.36 4.32 1.82
N LEU A 13 25.38 4.91 3.01
CA LEU A 13 24.20 5.54 3.62
C LEU A 13 23.69 6.72 2.77
N CYS A 14 24.60 7.59 2.30
CA CYS A 14 24.26 8.71 1.42
C CYS A 14 23.71 8.23 0.07
N ILE A 15 24.31 7.21 -0.55
CA ILE A 15 23.83 6.65 -1.82
C ILE A 15 22.43 6.04 -1.62
N GLY A 16 22.29 5.14 -0.62
CA GLY A 16 21.00 4.46 -0.37
C GLY A 16 19.89 5.43 -0.01
N GLY A 17 20.15 6.39 0.89
CA GLY A 17 19.20 7.42 1.26
C GLY A 17 18.88 8.39 0.11
N GLY A 18 19.89 8.81 -0.65
CA GLY A 18 19.72 9.70 -1.80
C GLY A 18 18.85 9.05 -2.90
N PHE A 19 19.09 7.77 -3.20
CA PHE A 19 18.30 7.04 -4.18
C PHE A 19 16.86 6.82 -3.71
N PHE A 20 16.66 6.54 -2.43
CA PHE A 20 15.32 6.46 -1.85
C PHE A 20 14.56 7.79 -1.98
N ILE A 21 15.18 8.91 -1.61
CA ILE A 21 14.58 10.26 -1.73
C ILE A 21 14.23 10.56 -3.18
N TYR A 22 15.10 10.21 -4.13
CA TYR A 22 14.83 10.37 -5.55
C TYR A 22 13.58 9.61 -6.01
N ASN A 23 13.44 8.34 -5.62
CA ASN A 23 12.29 7.52 -5.95
C ASN A 23 10.99 8.02 -5.28
N ILE A 24 11.06 8.45 -4.01
CA ILE A 24 9.90 9.03 -3.31
C ILE A 24 9.44 10.34 -3.97
N ARG A 25 10.36 11.17 -4.47
CA ARG A 25 9.99 12.37 -5.23
C ARG A 25 9.22 12.02 -6.51
N LYS A 26 9.60 10.96 -7.22
CA LYS A 26 8.86 10.46 -8.38
C LYS A 26 7.48 9.95 -8.00
N LEU A 27 7.37 9.20 -6.92
CA LEU A 27 6.09 8.73 -6.38
C LEU A 27 5.15 9.90 -6.06
N ILE A 28 5.64 10.90 -5.34
CA ILE A 28 4.86 12.11 -5.00
C ILE A 28 4.43 12.85 -6.26
N ARG A 29 5.32 12.99 -7.25
CA ARG A 29 4.98 13.58 -8.56
C ARG A 29 3.84 12.81 -9.21
N ASN A 30 3.94 11.48 -9.30
CA ASN A 30 2.92 10.65 -9.94
C ASN A 30 1.57 10.79 -9.23
N ILE A 31 1.53 10.77 -7.90
CA ILE A 31 0.31 11.02 -7.13
C ILE A 31 -0.28 12.41 -7.43
N ARG A 32 0.56 13.42 -7.59
CA ARG A 32 0.14 14.80 -7.89
C ARG A 32 -0.31 15.03 -9.34
N LEU A 33 -0.22 14.05 -10.22
CA LEU A 33 -0.82 14.11 -11.55
C LEU A 33 -2.35 14.09 -11.50
N GLY A 34 -2.91 13.56 -10.42
CA GLY A 34 -4.35 13.54 -10.21
C GLY A 34 -4.96 14.92 -9.94
N ARG A 35 -6.25 15.04 -10.25
CA ARG A 35 -7.02 16.26 -9.96
C ARG A 35 -6.91 16.65 -8.48
N PRO A 36 -6.89 17.96 -8.17
CA PRO A 36 -6.92 18.42 -6.79
C PRO A 36 -8.23 17.99 -6.12
N GLU A 37 -8.13 17.53 -4.89
CA GLU A 37 -9.25 17.23 -4.01
C GLU A 37 -8.98 17.89 -2.67
N GLU A 38 -9.86 18.81 -2.27
CA GLU A 38 -9.76 19.47 -0.97
C GLU A 38 -10.28 18.57 0.14
N VAL A 39 -9.35 18.09 0.97
CA VAL A 39 -9.62 17.21 2.10
C VAL A 39 -9.16 17.90 3.39
N THR A 40 -9.70 19.09 3.66
CA THR A 40 -9.27 19.95 4.78
C THR A 40 -10.20 19.87 6.01
N ASN A 41 -11.41 19.34 5.83
CA ASN A 41 -12.44 19.23 6.87
C ASN A 41 -12.20 18.03 7.81
N HIS A 42 -12.82 18.09 8.99
CA HIS A 42 -12.87 16.97 9.97
C HIS A 42 -11.50 16.40 10.37
N LYS A 43 -10.47 17.23 10.52
CA LYS A 43 -9.09 16.82 10.81
C LYS A 43 -8.97 15.86 12.00
N ARG A 44 -9.74 16.09 13.08
CA ARG A 44 -9.74 15.24 14.28
C ARG A 44 -10.27 13.83 13.99
N GLU A 45 -11.34 13.73 13.23
CA GLU A 45 -11.95 12.45 12.84
C GLU A 45 -11.02 11.67 11.91
N ARG A 46 -10.38 12.35 10.96
CA ARG A 46 -9.38 11.78 10.06
C ARG A 46 -8.17 11.25 10.81
N LEU A 47 -7.64 12.02 11.77
CA LEU A 47 -6.56 11.58 12.64
C LEU A 47 -6.98 10.36 13.46
N LYS A 48 -8.19 10.38 14.06
CA LYS A 48 -8.74 9.23 14.78
C LYS A 48 -8.89 8.00 13.89
N ASN A 49 -9.33 8.18 12.63
CA ASN A 49 -9.44 7.11 11.66
C ASN A 49 -8.05 6.50 11.34
N MET A 50 -7.04 7.33 11.07
CA MET A 50 -5.67 6.90 10.84
C MET A 50 -5.10 6.13 12.04
N LEU A 51 -5.23 6.68 13.26
CA LEU A 51 -4.75 6.02 14.48
C LEU A 51 -5.46 4.68 14.73
N ARG A 52 -6.76 4.58 14.45
CA ARG A 52 -7.52 3.35 14.67
C ARG A 52 -7.22 2.29 13.61
N ILE A 53 -7.08 2.68 12.34
CA ILE A 53 -6.95 1.75 11.23
C ILE A 53 -5.49 1.44 10.91
N ALA A 54 -4.63 2.45 10.72
CA ALA A 54 -3.22 2.22 10.38
C ALA A 54 -2.40 1.80 11.61
N PHE A 55 -2.46 2.55 12.72
CA PHE A 55 -1.75 2.19 13.95
C PHE A 55 -2.40 1.03 14.69
N GLY A 56 -3.69 1.13 14.98
CA GLY A 56 -4.42 0.13 15.77
C GLY A 56 -4.83 -1.11 14.97
N GLN A 57 -4.62 -1.14 13.65
CA GLN A 57 -4.89 -2.26 12.76
C GLN A 57 -6.28 -2.89 12.92
N GLN A 58 -7.29 -2.10 13.31
CA GLN A 58 -8.61 -2.58 13.69
C GLN A 58 -9.26 -3.45 12.62
N LYS A 59 -9.19 -3.08 11.34
CA LYS A 59 -9.73 -3.86 10.24
C LYS A 59 -8.99 -5.19 9.98
N MET A 60 -7.81 -5.38 10.59
CA MET A 60 -7.09 -6.66 10.54
C MET A 60 -7.73 -7.71 11.45
N LEU A 61 -8.36 -7.30 12.57
CA LEU A 61 -8.92 -8.19 13.60
C LEU A 61 -10.05 -9.10 13.09
N VAL A 62 -10.69 -8.77 11.97
CA VAL A 62 -11.68 -9.63 11.29
C VAL A 62 -11.11 -11.03 10.98
N ARG A 63 -9.79 -11.14 10.81
CA ARG A 63 -9.08 -12.42 10.61
C ARG A 63 -8.00 -12.57 11.69
N PRO A 64 -8.34 -13.03 12.90
CA PRO A 64 -7.52 -12.89 14.11
C PRO A 64 -6.13 -13.52 13.99
N ILE A 65 -6.00 -14.71 13.44
CA ILE A 65 -4.69 -15.37 13.26
C ILE A 65 -3.78 -14.50 12.37
N VAL A 66 -4.31 -13.99 11.24
CA VAL A 66 -3.55 -13.10 10.33
C VAL A 66 -3.24 -11.78 11.01
N ALA A 67 -4.15 -11.26 11.82
CA ALA A 67 -3.96 -10.02 12.56
C ALA A 67 -2.80 -10.14 13.56
N VAL A 68 -2.74 -11.21 14.34
CA VAL A 68 -1.65 -11.45 15.30
C VAL A 68 -0.31 -11.58 14.58
N LEU A 69 -0.23 -12.42 13.54
CA LEU A 69 1.01 -12.57 12.76
C LEU A 69 1.46 -11.24 12.12
N HIS A 70 0.53 -10.46 11.58
CA HIS A 70 0.85 -9.16 11.01
C HIS A 70 1.24 -8.13 12.08
N LEU A 71 0.61 -8.18 13.26
CA LEU A 71 0.97 -7.32 14.38
C LEU A 71 2.41 -7.60 14.87
N ILE A 72 2.81 -8.87 14.91
CA ILE A 72 4.19 -9.27 15.24
C ILE A 72 5.18 -8.65 14.25
N VAL A 73 4.94 -8.80 12.94
CA VAL A 73 5.81 -8.21 11.91
C VAL A 73 5.81 -6.68 12.00
N TYR A 74 4.65 -6.06 12.19
CA TYR A 74 4.52 -4.60 12.33
C TYR A 74 5.25 -4.06 13.58
N ALA A 75 5.03 -4.67 14.75
CA ALA A 75 5.69 -4.29 15.99
C ALA A 75 7.20 -4.56 15.90
N GLY A 76 7.58 -5.72 15.36
CA GLY A 76 8.98 -6.05 15.09
C GLY A 76 9.66 -5.01 14.23
N PHE A 77 9.04 -4.63 13.10
CA PHE A 77 9.55 -3.59 12.22
C PHE A 77 9.77 -2.25 12.96
N LEU A 78 8.80 -1.79 13.77
CA LEU A 78 8.93 -0.52 14.48
C LEU A 78 9.99 -0.55 15.58
N ILE A 79 10.02 -1.62 16.37
CA ILE A 79 10.85 -1.71 17.57
C ILE A 79 12.30 -2.07 17.22
N ILE A 80 12.52 -3.03 16.32
CA ILE A 80 13.87 -3.44 15.90
C ILE A 80 14.61 -2.31 15.16
N ASN A 81 13.90 -1.34 14.56
CA ASN A 81 14.54 -0.17 13.97
C ASN A 81 15.30 0.71 14.98
N ILE A 82 15.13 0.53 16.28
CA ILE A 82 15.97 1.16 17.32
C ILE A 82 17.40 0.57 17.26
N GLU A 83 17.54 -0.73 17.02
CA GLU A 83 18.83 -1.39 16.75
C GLU A 83 19.49 -0.87 15.48
N LEU A 84 18.70 -0.65 14.42
CA LEU A 84 19.20 -0.02 13.19
C LEU A 84 19.80 1.36 13.47
N LEU A 85 19.23 2.14 14.37
CA LEU A 85 19.79 3.42 14.79
C LEU A 85 21.14 3.22 15.47
N GLU A 86 21.31 2.21 16.34
CA GLU A 86 22.59 1.85 16.92
C GLU A 86 23.63 1.49 15.84
N ILE A 87 23.26 0.63 14.90
CA ILE A 87 24.13 0.24 13.77
C ILE A 87 24.58 1.48 12.95
N ILE A 88 23.68 2.43 12.71
CA ILE A 88 24.01 3.67 11.98
C ILE A 88 25.02 4.52 12.76
N ILE A 89 24.82 4.69 14.07
CA ILE A 89 25.73 5.47 14.91
C ILE A 89 27.09 4.79 14.97
N ASP A 90 27.14 3.49 15.24
CA ASP A 90 28.37 2.69 15.30
C ASP A 90 29.12 2.71 13.97
N GLY A 91 28.42 2.58 12.86
CA GLY A 91 29.02 2.66 11.52
C GLY A 91 29.64 4.02 11.19
N LEU A 92 29.04 5.11 11.67
CA LEU A 92 29.57 6.47 11.45
C LEU A 92 30.71 6.81 12.41
N THR A 93 30.63 6.39 13.68
CA THR A 93 31.59 6.77 14.73
C THR A 93 32.75 5.77 14.87
N GLY A 94 32.58 4.51 14.43
CA GLY A 94 33.52 3.42 14.67
C GLY A 94 33.42 2.86 16.09
N SER A 95 32.38 3.18 16.83
CA SER A 95 32.08 2.56 18.12
C SER A 95 31.56 1.13 17.95
N HIS A 96 31.51 0.40 19.04
CA HIS A 96 30.90 -0.92 19.09
C HIS A 96 29.84 -0.90 20.18
N ARG A 97 28.58 -1.06 19.79
CA ARG A 97 27.41 -1.06 20.65
C ARG A 97 27.33 0.21 21.54
N ILE A 98 27.11 1.35 20.89
CA ILE A 98 27.07 2.66 21.55
C ILE A 98 26.07 2.71 22.72
N PHE A 99 24.96 1.95 22.61
CA PHE A 99 23.95 1.88 23.68
C PHE A 99 24.32 0.93 24.81
N ALA A 100 25.47 0.23 24.76
CA ALA A 100 25.95 -0.60 25.86
C ALA A 100 26.12 0.18 27.18
N SER A 101 26.30 1.51 27.08
CA SER A 101 26.31 2.43 28.24
C SER A 101 25.05 2.39 29.09
N LEU A 102 23.92 1.86 28.59
CA LEU A 102 22.69 1.64 29.34
C LEU A 102 22.80 0.48 30.36
N GLY A 103 23.92 -0.28 30.35
CA GLY A 103 24.16 -1.36 31.29
C GLY A 103 23.13 -2.49 31.20
N VAL A 104 22.53 -2.87 32.34
CA VAL A 104 21.54 -3.96 32.40
C VAL A 104 20.32 -3.71 31.51
N TRP A 105 19.93 -2.47 31.27
CA TRP A 105 18.80 -2.15 30.39
C TRP A 105 19.12 -2.48 28.93
N TYR A 106 20.37 -2.37 28.53
CA TYR A 106 20.81 -2.78 27.20
C TYR A 106 20.62 -4.28 26.96
N TYR A 107 20.96 -5.10 27.95
CA TYR A 107 20.72 -6.55 27.89
C TYR A 107 19.22 -6.87 27.65
N TYR A 108 18.31 -6.25 28.41
CA TYR A 108 16.89 -6.47 28.23
C TYR A 108 16.39 -5.95 26.88
N LEU A 109 16.90 -4.83 26.40
CA LEU A 109 16.56 -4.23 25.12
C LEU A 109 16.92 -5.18 23.97
N ILE A 110 18.17 -5.64 23.90
CA ILE A 110 18.63 -6.56 22.85
C ILE A 110 17.92 -7.91 22.96
N THR A 111 17.70 -8.43 24.15
CA THR A 111 16.92 -9.67 24.36
C THR A 111 15.49 -9.53 23.83
N ALA A 112 14.85 -8.38 24.01
CA ALA A 112 13.53 -8.10 23.46
C ALA A 112 13.56 -8.03 21.92
N PHE A 113 14.58 -7.39 21.34
CA PHE A 113 14.75 -7.32 19.87
C PHE A 113 14.96 -8.73 19.28
N GLU A 114 15.77 -9.55 19.89
CA GLU A 114 15.98 -10.95 19.46
C GLU A 114 14.71 -11.79 19.56
N GLY A 115 13.94 -11.63 20.65
CA GLY A 115 12.65 -12.28 20.81
C GLY A 115 11.66 -11.87 19.71
N LEU A 116 11.61 -10.59 19.39
CA LEU A 116 10.81 -10.07 18.27
C LEU A 116 11.32 -10.59 16.92
N ALA A 117 12.64 -10.63 16.70
CA ALA A 117 13.22 -11.13 15.46
C ALA A 117 12.86 -12.62 15.23
N LEU A 118 12.92 -13.45 16.27
CA LEU A 118 12.46 -14.84 16.19
C LEU A 118 10.98 -14.95 15.87
N LEU A 119 10.14 -14.16 16.54
CA LEU A 119 8.70 -14.12 16.28
C LEU A 119 8.39 -13.66 14.85
N VAL A 120 9.13 -12.67 14.32
CA VAL A 120 9.02 -12.22 12.92
C VAL A 120 9.38 -13.35 11.96
N ILE A 121 10.48 -14.08 12.19
CA ILE A 121 10.85 -15.26 11.38
C ILE A 121 9.70 -16.28 11.35
N ILE A 122 9.12 -16.62 12.50
CA ILE A 122 8.00 -17.58 12.60
C ILE A 122 6.79 -17.06 11.83
N ALA A 123 6.43 -15.79 11.98
CA ALA A 123 5.31 -15.17 11.30
C ALA A 123 5.50 -15.17 9.78
N VAL A 124 6.69 -14.80 9.31
CA VAL A 124 7.04 -14.72 7.89
C VAL A 124 7.07 -16.11 7.24
N ILE A 125 7.63 -17.12 7.91
CA ILE A 125 7.59 -18.53 7.47
C ILE A 125 6.12 -18.98 7.37
N THR A 126 5.28 -18.65 8.36
CA THR A 126 3.85 -18.97 8.33
C THR A 126 3.15 -18.33 7.14
N PHE A 127 3.42 -17.05 6.83
CA PHE A 127 2.90 -16.37 5.64
C PHE A 127 3.39 -17.02 4.35
N TRP A 128 4.66 -17.44 4.30
CA TRP A 128 5.24 -18.12 3.15
C TRP A 128 4.56 -19.49 2.92
N ILE A 129 4.37 -20.29 3.96
CA ILE A 129 3.65 -21.58 3.91
C ILE A 129 2.22 -21.37 3.40
N ARG A 130 1.48 -20.41 3.95
CA ARG A 130 0.11 -20.09 3.54
C ARG A 130 0.01 -19.74 2.06
N ARG A 131 1.04 -19.05 1.52
CA ARG A 131 1.06 -18.58 0.14
C ARG A 131 1.52 -19.67 -0.84
N ASN A 132 2.56 -20.41 -0.52
CA ASN A 132 3.27 -21.26 -1.47
C ASN A 132 2.92 -22.77 -1.28
N ILE A 133 2.67 -23.21 -0.06
CA ILE A 133 2.32 -24.61 0.24
C ILE A 133 0.81 -24.78 0.27
N LEU A 134 0.10 -24.05 1.12
CA LEU A 134 -1.36 -24.15 1.25
C LEU A 134 -2.11 -23.51 0.07
N LYS A 135 -1.46 -22.68 -0.71
CA LYS A 135 -1.96 -22.07 -1.97
C LYS A 135 -3.38 -21.52 -1.84
N LEU A 136 -3.62 -20.70 -0.81
CA LEU A 136 -4.94 -20.13 -0.54
C LEU A 136 -5.53 -19.50 -1.82
N PRO A 137 -6.81 -19.77 -2.18
CA PRO A 137 -7.41 -19.42 -3.47
C PRO A 137 -7.24 -17.94 -3.85
N ARG A 138 -7.37 -17.01 -2.90
CA ARG A 138 -7.21 -15.57 -3.13
C ARG A 138 -5.80 -15.16 -3.62
N PHE A 139 -4.77 -15.99 -3.37
CA PHE A 139 -3.40 -15.76 -3.85
C PHE A 139 -3.09 -16.47 -5.16
N GLN A 140 -4.03 -17.25 -5.70
CA GLN A 140 -3.89 -17.98 -6.96
C GLN A 140 -4.62 -17.33 -8.14
N LYS A 141 -5.29 -16.19 -7.91
CA LYS A 141 -6.02 -15.43 -8.95
C LYS A 141 -5.06 -14.95 -10.06
N THR A 142 -5.60 -14.80 -11.27
CA THR A 142 -4.83 -14.50 -12.49
C THR A 142 -4.02 -13.20 -12.39
N GLU A 143 -4.58 -12.16 -11.78
CA GLU A 143 -3.95 -10.86 -11.59
C GLU A 143 -2.73 -10.89 -10.62
N LEU A 144 -2.54 -11.97 -9.87
CA LEU A 144 -1.36 -12.15 -9.01
C LEU A 144 -0.25 -12.98 -9.66
N LYS A 145 -0.40 -13.39 -10.90
CA LYS A 145 0.68 -14.07 -11.63
C LYS A 145 1.81 -13.08 -11.94
N GLY A 146 3.03 -13.62 -12.15
CA GLY A 146 4.18 -12.79 -12.52
C GLY A 146 4.78 -12.00 -11.36
N TRP A 147 4.98 -10.69 -11.56
CA TRP A 147 5.65 -9.80 -10.61
C TRP A 147 4.97 -9.75 -9.23
N ALA A 148 3.65 -9.63 -9.18
CA ALA A 148 2.90 -9.53 -7.93
C ALA A 148 3.13 -10.73 -6.99
N LYS A 149 3.32 -11.95 -7.55
CA LYS A 149 3.67 -13.13 -6.76
C LYS A 149 5.13 -13.11 -6.32
N LYS A 150 6.05 -12.74 -7.22
CA LYS A 150 7.49 -12.67 -6.94
C LYS A 150 7.77 -11.62 -5.86
N ASP A 151 7.18 -10.43 -5.99
CA ASP A 151 7.31 -9.34 -5.02
C ASP A 151 6.93 -9.78 -3.60
N ALA A 152 5.77 -10.41 -3.44
CA ALA A 152 5.36 -10.90 -2.12
C ALA A 152 6.34 -11.94 -1.52
N ASN A 153 6.91 -12.81 -2.34
CA ASN A 153 7.90 -13.77 -1.86
C ASN A 153 9.26 -13.09 -1.55
N ASN A 154 9.66 -12.11 -2.37
CA ASN A 154 10.89 -11.35 -2.14
C ASN A 154 10.86 -10.61 -0.79
N ILE A 155 9.70 -10.00 -0.44
CA ILE A 155 9.52 -9.38 0.87
C ILE A 155 9.77 -10.42 1.99
N LEU A 156 9.12 -11.58 1.90
CA LEU A 156 9.25 -12.63 2.92
C LEU A 156 10.68 -13.16 3.02
N TYR A 157 11.38 -13.35 1.89
CA TYR A 157 12.78 -13.77 1.88
C TYR A 157 13.70 -12.71 2.47
N ALA A 158 13.51 -11.44 2.13
CA ALA A 158 14.30 -10.35 2.67
C ALA A 158 14.19 -10.27 4.21
N GLU A 159 12.95 -10.34 4.73
CA GLU A 159 12.68 -10.36 6.18
C GLU A 159 13.36 -11.56 6.87
N MET A 160 13.22 -12.77 6.32
CA MET A 160 13.88 -13.96 6.88
C MET A 160 15.39 -13.81 6.92
N VAL A 161 16.00 -13.34 5.83
CA VAL A 161 17.45 -13.16 5.74
C VAL A 161 17.93 -12.10 6.73
N MET A 162 17.27 -10.93 6.78
CA MET A 162 17.70 -9.84 7.66
C MET A 162 17.60 -10.23 9.14
N MET A 163 16.51 -10.88 9.56
CA MET A 163 16.38 -11.34 10.95
C MET A 163 17.37 -12.46 11.30
N SER A 164 17.69 -13.33 10.36
CA SER A 164 18.71 -14.39 10.55
C SER A 164 20.11 -13.81 10.67
N LEU A 165 20.46 -12.81 9.84
CA LEU A 165 21.74 -12.09 9.93
C LEU A 165 21.88 -11.38 11.28
N PHE A 166 20.82 -10.74 11.76
CA PHE A 166 20.78 -10.07 13.06
C PHE A 166 21.05 -11.05 14.22
N LEU A 167 20.34 -12.17 14.26
CA LEU A 167 20.55 -13.18 15.31
C LEU A 167 21.94 -13.82 15.25
N LEU A 168 22.47 -14.11 14.05
CA LEU A 168 23.80 -14.66 13.87
C LEU A 168 24.89 -13.64 14.24
N MET A 169 24.72 -12.38 13.91
CA MET A 169 25.61 -11.29 14.32
C MET A 169 25.72 -11.23 15.84
N ASN A 170 24.60 -11.20 16.54
CA ASN A 170 24.54 -11.16 18.00
C ASN A 170 25.17 -12.40 18.66
N ALA A 171 24.91 -13.60 18.12
CA ALA A 171 25.51 -14.84 18.61
C ALA A 171 27.03 -14.83 18.48
N THR A 172 27.52 -14.37 17.32
CA THR A 172 28.99 -14.32 17.07
C THR A 172 29.64 -13.25 17.94
N ASP A 173 29.00 -12.10 18.11
CA ASP A 173 29.45 -11.03 18.99
C ASP A 173 29.52 -11.52 20.46
N THR A 174 28.47 -12.19 20.96
CA THR A 174 28.48 -12.81 22.30
C THR A 174 29.66 -13.76 22.51
N GLN A 175 29.99 -14.59 21.50
CA GLN A 175 31.14 -15.49 21.56
C GLN A 175 32.48 -14.74 21.57
N LEU A 176 32.60 -13.65 20.79
CA LEU A 176 33.78 -12.79 20.77
C LEU A 176 33.98 -12.05 22.10
N GLN A 177 32.90 -11.61 22.74
CA GLN A 177 32.96 -11.04 24.09
C GLN A 177 33.46 -12.06 25.11
N ALA A 178 32.96 -13.30 25.08
CA ALA A 178 33.37 -14.37 25.98
C ALA A 178 34.85 -14.73 25.81
N LEU A 179 35.42 -14.60 24.59
CA LEU A 179 36.83 -14.79 24.28
C LEU A 179 37.70 -13.55 24.52
N HIS A 180 37.12 -12.46 25.08
CA HIS A 180 37.77 -11.18 25.31
C HIS A 180 38.47 -10.62 24.06
N ALA A 181 37.87 -10.80 22.89
CA ALA A 181 38.42 -10.29 21.66
C ALA A 181 38.50 -8.74 21.68
N PRO A 182 39.61 -8.15 21.19
CA PRO A 182 39.76 -6.69 21.17
C PRO A 182 38.61 -6.00 20.45
N HIS A 183 38.15 -4.85 20.95
CA HIS A 183 37.06 -4.04 20.38
C HIS A 183 35.65 -4.52 20.73
N TYR A 184 35.42 -5.72 21.24
CA TYR A 184 34.10 -6.24 21.60
C TYR A 184 33.80 -5.95 23.07
N VAL A 185 32.80 -5.05 23.29
CA VAL A 185 32.37 -4.63 24.62
C VAL A 185 31.54 -5.72 25.29
N SER A 186 31.86 -6.06 26.55
CA SER A 186 31.09 -7.07 27.29
C SER A 186 29.72 -6.53 27.68
N THR A 187 28.67 -7.12 27.11
CA THR A 187 27.25 -6.79 27.35
C THR A 187 26.45 -7.97 27.91
N GLY A 188 27.09 -9.13 28.06
CA GLY A 188 26.45 -10.37 28.50
C GLY A 188 25.86 -11.21 27.36
N ALA A 189 25.37 -12.41 27.71
CA ALA A 189 24.72 -13.31 26.78
C ALA A 189 23.27 -12.88 26.53
N PHE A 190 22.87 -12.73 25.26
CA PHE A 190 21.52 -12.31 24.90
C PHE A 190 20.53 -13.48 24.86
N GLY A 191 19.22 -13.16 24.89
CA GLY A 191 18.15 -14.11 25.16
C GLY A 191 18.02 -15.25 24.14
N ILE A 192 18.14 -14.98 22.84
CA ILE A 192 17.93 -15.96 21.77
C ILE A 192 19.26 -16.40 21.17
N SER A 193 20.17 -15.47 20.87
CA SER A 193 21.46 -15.77 20.22
C SER A 193 22.34 -16.68 21.06
N GLN A 194 22.20 -16.69 22.41
CA GLN A 194 22.92 -17.64 23.28
C GLN A 194 22.70 -19.10 22.86
N TYR A 195 21.56 -19.47 22.26
CA TYR A 195 21.30 -20.83 21.79
C TYR A 195 22.00 -21.14 20.44
N ILE A 196 22.48 -20.10 19.75
CA ILE A 196 23.28 -20.23 18.52
C ILE A 196 24.78 -20.35 18.85
N VAL A 197 25.22 -19.73 19.94
CA VAL A 197 26.64 -19.73 20.40
C VAL A 197 27.28 -21.11 20.40
N PRO A 198 26.63 -22.21 20.87
CA PRO A 198 27.26 -23.53 20.86
C PRO A 198 27.69 -24.01 19.46
N LEU A 199 27.04 -23.54 18.40
CA LEU A 199 27.43 -23.87 17.02
C LEU A 199 28.73 -23.15 16.59
N LEU A 200 29.11 -22.09 17.29
CA LEU A 200 30.25 -21.22 16.98
C LEU A 200 31.46 -21.47 17.88
N GLN A 201 31.35 -22.32 18.93
CA GLN A 201 32.37 -22.48 19.97
C GLN A 201 33.69 -23.04 19.48
N HIS A 202 33.70 -23.75 18.34
CA HIS A 202 34.92 -24.30 17.73
C HIS A 202 35.57 -23.40 16.67
N ALA A 203 34.95 -22.24 16.38
CA ALA A 203 35.48 -21.30 15.40
C ALA A 203 36.61 -20.46 15.99
N SER A 204 37.65 -20.21 15.21
CA SER A 204 38.75 -19.34 15.63
C SER A 204 38.32 -17.89 15.74
N VAL A 205 38.98 -17.08 16.58
CA VAL A 205 38.67 -15.65 16.75
C VAL A 205 38.66 -14.90 15.40
N PRO A 206 39.65 -15.08 14.49
CA PRO A 206 39.56 -14.43 13.17
C PRO A 206 38.32 -14.83 12.36
N THR A 207 37.92 -16.11 12.44
CA THR A 207 36.71 -16.60 11.76
C THR A 207 35.44 -15.96 12.34
N LEU A 208 35.35 -15.88 13.65
CA LEU A 208 34.23 -15.22 14.33
C LEU A 208 34.14 -13.73 13.96
N ILE A 209 35.25 -13.02 13.95
CA ILE A 209 35.30 -11.61 13.51
C ILE A 209 34.82 -11.49 12.05
N ALA A 210 35.27 -12.39 11.17
CA ALA A 210 34.86 -12.39 9.77
C ALA A 210 33.32 -12.64 9.62
N ILE A 211 32.76 -13.58 10.38
CA ILE A 211 31.31 -13.87 10.37
C ILE A 211 30.54 -12.65 10.90
N GLU A 212 30.92 -12.14 12.07
CA GLU A 212 30.21 -11.01 12.69
C GLU A 212 30.23 -9.77 11.78
N ARG A 213 31.40 -9.37 11.26
CA ARG A 213 31.54 -8.25 10.32
C ARG A 213 30.75 -8.48 9.02
N SER A 214 30.78 -9.70 8.49
CA SER A 214 29.97 -10.04 7.30
C SER A 214 28.48 -9.91 7.57
N CYS A 215 27.99 -10.42 8.70
CA CYS A 215 26.58 -10.27 9.10
C CYS A 215 26.20 -8.80 9.28
N TRP A 216 27.04 -8.01 9.92
CA TRP A 216 26.83 -6.58 10.13
C TRP A 216 26.72 -5.81 8.80
N TRP A 217 27.69 -6.01 7.89
CA TRP A 217 27.67 -5.34 6.58
C TRP A 217 26.51 -5.83 5.69
N LEU A 218 26.25 -7.13 5.64
CA LEU A 218 25.14 -7.70 4.86
C LEU A 218 23.79 -7.23 5.41
N HIS A 219 23.65 -7.09 6.73
CA HIS A 219 22.41 -6.59 7.34
C HIS A 219 22.14 -5.14 6.91
N ILE A 220 23.11 -4.24 7.08
CA ILE A 220 22.88 -2.81 6.72
C ILE A 220 22.72 -2.61 5.21
N ILE A 221 23.51 -3.31 4.39
CA ILE A 221 23.35 -3.28 2.93
C ILE A 221 21.96 -3.83 2.56
N GLY A 222 21.56 -4.93 3.17
CA GLY A 222 20.23 -5.53 2.99
C GLY A 222 19.10 -4.56 3.33
N VAL A 223 19.22 -3.85 4.45
CA VAL A 223 18.25 -2.81 4.85
C VAL A 223 18.19 -1.67 3.85
N LEU A 224 19.34 -1.16 3.39
CA LEU A 224 19.39 -0.08 2.39
C LEU A 224 18.83 -0.53 1.02
N CYS A 225 19.12 -1.76 0.61
CA CYS A 225 18.53 -2.37 -0.59
C CYS A 225 17.01 -2.52 -0.44
N PHE A 226 16.54 -3.02 0.70
CA PHE A 226 15.13 -3.20 0.98
C PHE A 226 14.38 -1.88 1.07
N LEU A 227 14.97 -0.85 1.68
CA LEU A 227 14.43 0.51 1.70
C LEU A 227 14.16 1.03 0.27
N ASN A 228 15.10 0.82 -0.64
CA ASN A 228 14.97 1.22 -2.04
C ASN A 228 14.02 0.31 -2.84
N TYR A 229 13.91 -0.95 -2.45
CA TYR A 229 12.96 -1.90 -3.02
C TYR A 229 11.50 -1.52 -2.72
N LEU A 230 11.22 -0.83 -1.61
CA LEU A 230 9.86 -0.40 -1.22
C LEU A 230 9.14 0.34 -2.34
N TYR A 231 9.85 1.19 -3.08
CA TYR A 231 9.26 1.96 -4.18
C TYR A 231 8.61 1.08 -5.25
N TYR A 232 9.20 -0.08 -5.53
CA TYR A 232 8.74 -1.03 -6.56
C TYR A 232 7.79 -2.10 -6.00
N SER A 233 7.57 -2.09 -4.70
CA SER A 233 6.91 -3.16 -3.97
C SER A 233 5.57 -2.73 -3.38
N LYS A 234 4.64 -3.68 -3.28
CA LYS A 234 3.44 -3.52 -2.45
C LYS A 234 3.76 -3.25 -0.97
N HIS A 235 4.99 -3.49 -0.54
CA HIS A 235 5.42 -3.18 0.83
C HIS A 235 5.49 -1.67 1.11
N LEU A 236 5.43 -0.84 0.07
CA LEU A 236 5.30 0.62 0.17
C LEU A 236 4.11 1.05 1.07
N HIS A 237 3.14 0.17 1.30
CA HIS A 237 2.02 0.43 2.22
C HIS A 237 2.47 0.76 3.65
N ILE A 238 3.65 0.32 4.09
CA ILE A 238 4.17 0.68 5.43
C ILE A 238 4.31 2.19 5.61
N LEU A 239 4.54 2.93 4.53
CA LEU A 239 4.59 4.39 4.50
C LEU A 239 3.24 5.00 4.14
N LEU A 240 2.57 4.46 3.11
CA LEU A 240 1.37 5.06 2.55
C LEU A 240 0.08 4.72 3.30
N ALA A 241 0.05 3.67 4.13
CA ALA A 241 -1.15 3.34 4.91
C ALA A 241 -1.59 4.49 5.84
N PHE A 242 -0.64 5.24 6.41
CA PHE A 242 -0.95 6.37 7.28
C PHE A 242 -1.64 7.51 6.54
N PRO A 243 -1.03 8.12 5.51
CA PRO A 243 -1.71 9.17 4.77
C PRO A 243 -2.98 8.63 4.07
N ASN A 244 -2.98 7.42 3.53
CA ASN A 244 -4.16 6.88 2.87
C ASN A 244 -5.35 6.75 3.82
N THR A 245 -5.18 6.23 5.03
CA THR A 245 -6.25 6.13 6.01
C THR A 245 -6.66 7.47 6.60
N TYR A 246 -5.77 8.46 6.63
CA TYR A 246 -6.09 9.83 7.00
C TYR A 246 -6.98 10.50 5.95
N TYR A 247 -6.64 10.37 4.67
CA TYR A 247 -7.38 10.99 3.55
C TYR A 247 -8.55 10.13 3.03
N ALA A 248 -8.72 8.91 3.55
CA ALA A 248 -9.86 8.07 3.21
C ALA A 248 -11.20 8.76 3.50
N SER A 249 -12.25 8.36 2.79
CA SER A 249 -13.60 8.85 3.05
C SER A 249 -14.03 8.52 4.48
N ILE A 250 -14.54 9.51 5.19
CA ILE A 250 -15.17 9.37 6.52
C ILE A 250 -16.70 9.36 6.44
N GLN A 251 -17.24 9.47 5.21
CA GLN A 251 -18.68 9.35 4.97
C GLN A 251 -19.13 7.89 5.14
N PRO A 252 -20.41 7.65 5.41
CA PRO A 252 -20.98 6.32 5.41
C PRO A 252 -20.67 5.55 4.12
N LEU A 253 -20.45 4.24 4.20
CA LEU A 253 -20.03 3.41 3.06
C LEU A 253 -20.95 3.48 1.85
N GLY A 254 -22.24 3.74 2.04
CA GLY A 254 -23.21 3.90 0.94
C GLY A 254 -23.21 5.29 0.28
N ALA A 255 -22.52 6.27 0.85
CA ALA A 255 -22.48 7.62 0.31
C ALA A 255 -21.55 7.69 -0.91
N LEU A 256 -22.13 7.78 -2.09
CA LEU A 256 -21.42 8.05 -3.34
C LEU A 256 -21.23 9.56 -3.51
N LYS A 257 -20.06 9.96 -4.05
CA LYS A 257 -19.83 11.38 -4.37
C LYS A 257 -20.74 11.80 -5.52
N VAL A 258 -21.43 12.90 -5.33
CA VAL A 258 -22.20 13.55 -6.38
C VAL A 258 -21.27 14.51 -7.14
N ASN A 259 -21.39 14.54 -8.47
CA ASN A 259 -20.62 15.49 -9.28
C ASN A 259 -21.18 16.91 -9.06
N PRO A 260 -20.36 17.88 -8.61
CA PRO A 260 -20.81 19.23 -8.32
C PRO A 260 -21.40 19.95 -9.55
N THR A 261 -20.81 19.72 -10.72
CA THR A 261 -21.28 20.31 -11.99
C THR A 261 -22.66 19.81 -12.33
N VAL A 262 -22.89 18.48 -12.27
CA VAL A 262 -24.25 17.91 -12.48
C VAL A 262 -25.23 18.45 -11.46
N THR A 263 -24.84 18.55 -10.20
CA THR A 263 -25.71 19.10 -9.13
C THR A 263 -26.10 20.55 -9.44
N ARG A 264 -25.17 21.36 -9.93
CA ARG A 264 -25.42 22.76 -10.31
C ARG A 264 -26.42 22.83 -11.46
N GLU A 265 -26.20 22.09 -12.53
CA GLU A 265 -27.07 22.09 -13.71
C GLU A 265 -28.47 21.61 -13.35
N VAL A 266 -28.60 20.51 -12.58
CA VAL A 266 -29.91 20.03 -12.12
C VAL A 266 -30.62 21.07 -11.23
N LYS A 267 -29.92 21.78 -10.36
CA LYS A 267 -30.50 22.85 -9.56
C LYS A 267 -31.01 23.98 -10.41
N LEU A 268 -30.27 24.41 -11.45
CA LEU A 268 -30.69 25.43 -12.39
C LEU A 268 -31.95 24.99 -13.16
N MET A 269 -32.02 23.73 -13.58
CA MET A 269 -33.21 23.19 -14.26
C MET A 269 -34.45 23.13 -13.36
N LEU A 270 -34.26 22.99 -12.05
CA LEU A 270 -35.36 22.92 -11.06
C LEU A 270 -35.76 24.28 -10.51
N ASP A 271 -35.01 25.34 -10.76
CA ASP A 271 -35.30 26.71 -10.30
C ASP A 271 -36.17 27.43 -11.33
N PRO A 272 -37.47 27.67 -11.05
CA PRO A 272 -38.36 28.34 -11.99
C PRO A 272 -38.02 29.84 -12.19
N THR A 273 -37.13 30.40 -11.37
CA THR A 273 -36.67 31.79 -11.47
C THR A 273 -35.36 31.94 -12.20
N ALA A 274 -34.63 30.83 -12.46
CA ALA A 274 -33.38 30.85 -13.18
C ALA A 274 -33.62 31.18 -14.67
N ASP A 275 -32.89 32.13 -15.21
CA ASP A 275 -32.83 32.36 -16.66
C ASP A 275 -31.86 31.35 -17.28
N PRO A 276 -32.37 30.37 -18.06
CA PRO A 276 -31.54 29.38 -18.72
C PRO A 276 -30.54 29.98 -19.75
N PHE A 277 -30.82 31.21 -20.19
CA PHE A 277 -30.03 31.95 -21.18
C PHE A 277 -29.15 33.02 -20.56
N ALA A 278 -29.22 33.24 -19.25
CA ALA A 278 -28.28 34.13 -18.58
C ALA A 278 -26.88 33.66 -18.88
N ALA A 279 -26.09 34.47 -19.61
CA ALA A 279 -24.71 34.21 -19.90
C ALA A 279 -23.92 34.11 -18.56
N GLN A 280 -23.86 32.92 -17.99
CA GLN A 280 -22.97 32.67 -16.89
C GLN A 280 -21.55 32.68 -17.49
N GLU A 281 -20.66 33.45 -16.89
CA GLU A 281 -19.20 33.24 -17.08
C GLU A 281 -18.85 31.87 -16.51
N THR A 282 -19.33 30.82 -17.17
CA THR A 282 -19.02 29.45 -16.78
C THR A 282 -17.64 29.11 -17.36
N PRO A 283 -16.72 28.62 -16.55
CA PRO A 283 -15.53 28.00 -17.11
C PRO A 283 -15.95 26.90 -18.10
N PRO A 284 -15.14 26.61 -19.13
CA PRO A 284 -15.47 25.57 -20.10
C PRO A 284 -15.87 24.30 -19.38
N PRO A 285 -16.82 23.51 -19.89
CA PRO A 285 -17.31 22.32 -19.22
C PRO A 285 -16.15 21.41 -18.87
N GLU A 286 -15.98 21.14 -17.57
CA GLU A 286 -15.01 20.16 -17.12
C GLU A 286 -15.42 18.77 -17.67
N LYS A 287 -14.42 17.97 -18.04
CA LYS A 287 -14.61 16.58 -18.42
C LYS A 287 -15.37 15.82 -17.32
N PHE A 288 -16.44 15.15 -17.68
CA PHE A 288 -17.21 14.36 -16.73
C PHE A 288 -16.54 13.02 -16.44
N GLY A 289 -16.22 12.78 -15.17
CA GLY A 289 -15.56 11.53 -14.75
C GLY A 289 -14.11 11.41 -15.21
N ALA A 290 -13.64 10.18 -15.36
CA ALA A 290 -12.26 9.87 -15.68
C ALA A 290 -12.14 8.84 -16.83
N SER A 291 -11.28 9.13 -17.82
CA SER A 291 -10.87 8.14 -18.83
C SER A 291 -9.50 7.55 -18.53
N ASP A 292 -8.61 8.34 -17.93
CA ASP A 292 -7.25 7.93 -17.59
C ASP A 292 -6.84 8.44 -16.21
N VAL A 293 -5.67 8.03 -15.73
CA VAL A 293 -5.18 8.33 -14.38
C VAL A 293 -5.06 9.82 -14.04
N PRO A 294 -4.72 10.75 -14.96
CA PRO A 294 -4.71 12.18 -14.60
C PRO A 294 -6.09 12.76 -14.29
N ASP A 295 -7.15 12.09 -14.76
CA ASP A 295 -8.53 12.50 -14.49
C ASP A 295 -9.02 12.05 -13.10
N LEU A 296 -8.33 11.12 -12.45
CA LEU A 296 -8.63 10.68 -11.09
C LEU A 296 -8.09 11.69 -10.08
N THR A 297 -8.63 11.67 -8.85
CA THR A 297 -8.11 12.53 -7.79
C THR A 297 -6.78 12.00 -7.24
N TRP A 298 -5.94 12.90 -6.71
CA TRP A 298 -4.67 12.49 -6.09
C TRP A 298 -4.86 11.49 -4.94
N VAL A 299 -6.00 11.52 -4.24
CA VAL A 299 -6.35 10.55 -3.18
C VAL A 299 -6.58 9.16 -3.77
N GLN A 300 -7.25 9.06 -4.92
CA GLN A 300 -7.46 7.79 -5.63
C GLN A 300 -6.14 7.21 -6.14
N LEU A 301 -5.25 8.06 -6.69
CA LEU A 301 -3.92 7.66 -7.15
C LEU A 301 -3.02 7.19 -5.99
N MET A 302 -3.04 7.90 -4.85
CA MET A 302 -2.36 7.47 -3.64
C MET A 302 -2.89 6.12 -3.14
N SER A 303 -4.22 5.92 -3.19
CA SER A 303 -4.86 4.65 -2.82
C SER A 303 -4.40 3.49 -3.72
N ALA A 304 -4.18 3.73 -5.02
CA ALA A 304 -3.66 2.72 -5.93
C ALA A 304 -2.24 2.28 -5.55
N TYR A 305 -1.36 3.20 -5.17
CA TYR A 305 -0.02 2.89 -4.64
C TYR A 305 -0.06 2.21 -3.27
N THR A 306 -1.04 2.53 -2.44
CA THR A 306 -1.17 1.95 -1.09
C THR A 306 -1.67 0.50 -1.13
N CYS A 307 -2.21 0.03 -2.26
CA CYS A 307 -2.82 -1.30 -2.37
C CYS A 307 -1.82 -2.41 -2.04
N THR A 308 -2.12 -3.18 -0.99
CA THR A 308 -1.29 -4.32 -0.53
C THR A 308 -1.50 -5.60 -1.32
N GLU A 309 -2.40 -5.60 -2.30
CA GLU A 309 -2.79 -6.77 -3.11
C GLU A 309 -3.24 -7.98 -2.27
N CYS A 310 -3.71 -7.76 -1.05
CA CYS A 310 -4.08 -8.83 -0.11
C CYS A 310 -5.31 -9.66 -0.53
N GLY A 311 -6.13 -9.15 -1.45
CA GLY A 311 -7.26 -9.83 -2.05
C GLY A 311 -8.53 -9.89 -1.21
N ARG A 312 -8.59 -9.26 -0.04
CA ARG A 312 -9.82 -9.26 0.79
C ARG A 312 -11.00 -8.67 0.02
N CYS A 313 -10.79 -7.57 -0.69
CA CYS A 313 -11.82 -6.91 -1.48
C CYS A 313 -12.38 -7.80 -2.62
N THR A 314 -11.55 -8.66 -3.21
CA THR A 314 -11.96 -9.60 -4.25
C THR A 314 -12.72 -10.79 -3.65
N ASP A 315 -12.31 -11.28 -2.46
CA ASP A 315 -13.00 -12.34 -1.74
C ASP A 315 -14.44 -11.96 -1.34
N GLU A 316 -14.67 -10.67 -1.04
CA GLU A 316 -15.98 -10.17 -0.61
C GLU A 316 -16.81 -9.58 -1.76
N CYS A 317 -16.28 -9.58 -2.99
CA CYS A 317 -16.97 -9.00 -4.14
C CYS A 317 -18.05 -9.96 -4.71
N PRO A 318 -19.35 -9.62 -4.66
CA PRO A 318 -20.41 -10.51 -5.16
C PRO A 318 -20.26 -10.78 -6.66
N ALA A 319 -19.82 -9.80 -7.47
CA ALA A 319 -19.57 -10.01 -8.88
C ALA A 319 -18.44 -11.04 -9.12
N ASN A 320 -17.34 -10.99 -8.35
CA ASN A 320 -16.26 -11.97 -8.47
C ASN A 320 -16.69 -13.35 -7.99
N LEU A 321 -17.45 -13.42 -6.89
CA LEU A 321 -17.97 -14.68 -6.33
C LEU A 321 -18.92 -15.40 -7.30
N THR A 322 -19.66 -14.65 -8.10
CA THR A 322 -20.58 -15.21 -9.14
C THR A 322 -19.89 -15.46 -10.48
N GLY A 323 -18.55 -15.35 -10.55
CA GLY A 323 -17.78 -15.69 -11.74
C GLY A 323 -17.65 -14.58 -12.79
N LYS A 324 -18.11 -13.35 -12.51
CA LYS A 324 -17.90 -12.20 -13.40
C LYS A 324 -16.44 -11.75 -13.38
N LYS A 325 -15.96 -11.10 -14.43
CA LYS A 325 -14.54 -10.71 -14.60
C LYS A 325 -14.05 -9.66 -13.61
N LEU A 326 -14.94 -8.96 -12.89
CA LEU A 326 -14.54 -7.93 -11.94
C LEU A 326 -13.72 -8.48 -10.77
N SER A 327 -12.52 -7.95 -10.58
CA SER A 327 -11.72 -8.05 -9.37
C SER A 327 -11.43 -6.63 -8.84
N PRO A 328 -12.01 -6.21 -7.70
CA PRO A 328 -11.72 -4.89 -7.12
C PRO A 328 -10.24 -4.65 -6.86
N ARG A 329 -9.47 -5.70 -6.52
CA ARG A 329 -8.02 -5.64 -6.42
C ARG A 329 -7.37 -5.31 -7.76
N ALA A 330 -7.83 -5.95 -8.85
CA ALA A 330 -7.30 -5.71 -10.19
C ALA A 330 -7.55 -4.27 -10.64
N ILE A 331 -8.68 -3.65 -10.28
CA ILE A 331 -8.94 -2.22 -10.54
C ILE A 331 -7.81 -1.36 -9.97
N MET A 332 -7.45 -1.57 -8.69
CA MET A 332 -6.38 -0.80 -8.05
C MET A 332 -5.00 -1.08 -8.66
N MET A 333 -4.70 -2.34 -8.97
CA MET A 333 -3.42 -2.73 -9.60
C MET A 333 -3.27 -2.11 -10.98
N LYS A 334 -4.30 -2.22 -11.82
CA LYS A 334 -4.33 -1.65 -13.17
C LYS A 334 -4.20 -0.11 -13.15
N THR A 335 -4.85 0.55 -12.19
CA THR A 335 -4.71 2.00 -12.00
C THR A 335 -3.27 2.37 -11.62
N ARG A 336 -2.63 1.63 -10.70
CA ARG A 336 -1.22 1.82 -10.37
C ARG A 336 -0.31 1.58 -11.57
N ASP A 337 -0.52 0.48 -12.30
CA ASP A 337 0.32 0.09 -13.42
C ASP A 337 0.25 1.15 -14.55
N ARG A 338 -0.95 1.69 -14.83
CA ARG A 338 -1.12 2.82 -15.77
C ARG A 338 -0.42 4.09 -15.26
N LEU A 339 -0.55 4.40 -13.99
CA LEU A 339 0.11 5.57 -13.38
C LEU A 339 1.65 5.47 -13.45
N GLU A 340 2.20 4.28 -13.24
CA GLU A 340 3.63 4.01 -13.42
C GLU A 340 4.07 4.19 -14.88
N GLU A 341 3.25 3.78 -15.84
CA GLU A 341 3.55 3.95 -17.26
C GLU A 341 3.55 5.43 -17.66
N VAL A 342 2.55 6.20 -17.20
CA VAL A 342 2.51 7.66 -17.36
C VAL A 342 3.72 8.32 -16.68
N GLY A 343 4.08 7.88 -15.48
CA GLY A 343 5.26 8.38 -14.78
C GLY A 343 6.57 8.14 -15.54
N LYS A 344 6.74 6.96 -16.17
CA LYS A 344 7.89 6.63 -17.02
C LYS A 344 7.91 7.45 -18.31
N ASN A 345 6.75 7.70 -18.90
CA ASN A 345 6.61 8.57 -20.06
C ASN A 345 7.12 9.99 -19.73
N ILE A 346 6.71 10.55 -18.59
CA ILE A 346 7.19 11.84 -18.11
C ILE A 346 8.70 11.83 -17.82
N ASP A 347 9.23 10.76 -17.23
CA ASP A 347 10.68 10.64 -16.97
C ASP A 347 11.49 10.66 -18.27
N LYS A 348 10.94 10.14 -19.36
CA LYS A 348 11.61 10.08 -20.68
C LYS A 348 11.53 11.41 -21.45
N HIS A 349 10.38 12.08 -21.40
CA HIS A 349 10.10 13.23 -22.27
C HIS A 349 10.06 14.57 -21.53
N GLY A 350 10.18 14.56 -20.17
CA GLY A 350 10.08 15.77 -19.33
C GLY A 350 8.65 16.22 -19.04
N LYS A 351 7.68 15.79 -19.84
CA LYS A 351 6.23 16.02 -19.70
C LYS A 351 5.49 14.79 -20.19
N PHE A 352 4.22 14.66 -19.85
CA PHE A 352 3.38 13.61 -20.42
C PHE A 352 3.18 13.88 -21.93
N GLU A 353 3.53 12.90 -22.75
CA GLU A 353 3.19 12.83 -24.15
C GLU A 353 2.15 11.73 -24.36
N ASP A 354 1.13 12.01 -25.13
CA ASP A 354 0.05 11.05 -25.41
C ASP A 354 0.64 9.76 -25.99
N ASP A 355 0.40 8.66 -25.32
CA ASP A 355 0.86 7.33 -25.70
C ASP A 355 -0.26 6.48 -26.33
N GLY A 356 -1.42 7.09 -26.61
CA GLY A 356 -2.58 6.45 -27.22
C GLY A 356 -3.30 5.45 -26.32
N LYS A 357 -2.99 5.43 -25.01
CA LYS A 357 -3.59 4.50 -24.02
C LYS A 357 -4.39 5.25 -22.99
N GLN A 358 -5.43 4.59 -22.49
CA GLN A 358 -6.28 5.08 -21.40
C GLN A 358 -6.52 3.99 -20.36
N LEU A 359 -6.80 4.39 -19.13
CA LEU A 359 -7.17 3.46 -18.06
C LEU A 359 -8.45 2.69 -18.43
N LEU A 360 -9.46 3.40 -18.95
CA LEU A 360 -10.70 2.80 -19.44
C LEU A 360 -10.49 2.26 -20.87
N GLY A 361 -10.76 0.99 -21.05
CA GLY A 361 -10.61 0.30 -22.34
C GLY A 361 -9.32 -0.52 -22.39
N ASP A 362 -8.14 0.11 -22.24
CA ASP A 362 -6.86 -0.60 -22.40
C ASP A 362 -6.48 -1.41 -21.16
N TYR A 363 -6.80 -0.90 -19.96
CA TYR A 363 -6.51 -1.58 -18.68
C TYR A 363 -7.78 -2.16 -18.07
N ILE A 364 -8.82 -1.37 -17.89
CA ILE A 364 -10.09 -1.76 -17.28
C ILE A 364 -11.14 -1.85 -18.39
N THR A 365 -11.62 -3.06 -18.65
CA THR A 365 -12.61 -3.31 -19.70
C THR A 365 -14.02 -2.85 -19.29
N ALA A 366 -14.86 -2.56 -20.25
CA ALA A 366 -16.28 -2.23 -20.02
C ALA A 366 -17.00 -3.35 -19.25
N GLU A 367 -16.68 -4.63 -19.52
CA GLU A 367 -17.26 -5.77 -18.80
C GLU A 367 -16.89 -5.75 -17.29
N GLU A 368 -15.61 -5.48 -16.95
CA GLU A 368 -15.19 -5.33 -15.56
C GLU A 368 -15.89 -4.15 -14.89
N LEU A 369 -15.97 -3.02 -15.61
CA LEU A 369 -16.59 -1.79 -15.12
C LEU A 369 -18.06 -1.99 -14.76
N TRP A 370 -18.83 -2.59 -15.67
CA TRP A 370 -20.29 -2.73 -15.52
C TRP A 370 -20.70 -3.94 -14.66
N ALA A 371 -19.79 -4.86 -14.37
CA ALA A 371 -20.04 -5.94 -13.41
C ALA A 371 -20.16 -5.46 -11.95
N CYS A 372 -19.72 -4.25 -11.64
CA CYS A 372 -19.80 -3.71 -10.27
C CYS A 372 -21.23 -3.36 -9.88
N THR A 373 -21.70 -3.86 -8.74
CA THR A 373 -23.02 -3.55 -8.17
C THR A 373 -23.00 -2.37 -7.18
N THR A 374 -21.86 -1.67 -7.03
CA THR A 374 -21.66 -0.55 -6.11
C THR A 374 -21.98 -0.83 -4.62
N CYS A 375 -21.94 -2.09 -4.21
CA CYS A 375 -22.30 -2.53 -2.84
C CYS A 375 -21.30 -2.11 -1.76
N ASN A 376 -20.11 -1.58 -2.11
CA ASN A 376 -19.02 -1.18 -1.21
C ASN A 376 -18.43 -2.27 -0.31
N ALA A 377 -18.76 -3.56 -0.49
CA ALA A 377 -18.16 -4.66 0.26
C ALA A 377 -16.64 -4.68 0.15
N CYS A 378 -16.09 -4.31 -1.01
CA CYS A 378 -14.65 -4.19 -1.23
C CYS A 378 -13.98 -3.08 -0.40
N ALA A 379 -14.64 -1.93 -0.23
CA ALA A 379 -14.16 -0.82 0.59
C ALA A 379 -14.21 -1.17 2.09
N GLU A 380 -15.28 -1.85 2.53
CA GLU A 380 -15.38 -2.35 3.91
C GLU A 380 -14.30 -3.37 4.23
N ALA A 381 -14.07 -4.34 3.36
CA ALA A 381 -13.07 -5.39 3.54
C ALA A 381 -11.61 -4.90 3.50
N CYS A 382 -11.37 -3.68 2.96
CA CYS A 382 -10.01 -3.19 2.79
C CYS A 382 -9.37 -2.79 4.14
N PRO A 383 -8.21 -3.39 4.50
CA PRO A 383 -7.54 -3.09 5.77
C PRO A 383 -6.94 -1.69 5.85
N VAL A 384 -6.73 -1.02 4.73
CA VAL A 384 -6.18 0.34 4.63
C VAL A 384 -7.18 1.34 4.03
N SER A 385 -8.49 1.02 4.05
CA SER A 385 -9.59 1.90 3.65
C SER A 385 -9.55 2.41 2.20
N ILE A 386 -9.11 1.57 1.28
CA ILE A 386 -9.17 1.85 -0.17
C ILE A 386 -10.57 1.57 -0.69
N SER A 387 -11.08 2.46 -1.56
CA SER A 387 -12.37 2.29 -2.24
C SER A 387 -12.19 2.12 -3.75
N PRO A 388 -12.16 0.88 -4.27
CA PRO A 388 -12.15 0.65 -5.72
C PRO A 388 -13.41 1.19 -6.41
N VAL A 389 -14.53 1.26 -5.68
CA VAL A 389 -15.80 1.78 -6.20
C VAL A 389 -15.68 3.24 -6.60
N SER A 390 -14.88 4.04 -5.89
CA SER A 390 -14.69 5.45 -6.25
C SER A 390 -14.09 5.62 -7.65
N ILE A 391 -13.14 4.78 -8.05
CA ILE A 391 -12.55 4.79 -9.39
C ILE A 391 -13.57 4.28 -10.42
N ILE A 392 -14.27 3.19 -10.11
CA ILE A 392 -15.31 2.63 -10.98
C ILE A 392 -16.39 3.68 -11.29
N MET A 393 -16.79 4.48 -10.32
CA MET A 393 -17.81 5.50 -10.53
C MET A 393 -17.32 6.64 -11.43
N GLU A 394 -16.09 7.09 -11.29
CA GLU A 394 -15.47 8.08 -12.19
C GLU A 394 -15.40 7.55 -13.64
N LEU A 395 -14.96 6.29 -13.81
CA LEU A 395 -14.89 5.67 -15.15
C LEU A 395 -16.28 5.46 -15.77
N ARG A 396 -17.30 5.10 -14.97
CA ARG A 396 -18.70 4.99 -15.44
C ARG A 396 -19.27 6.33 -15.85
N GLN A 397 -18.99 7.37 -15.08
CA GLN A 397 -19.46 8.71 -15.38
C GLN A 397 -18.92 9.18 -16.73
N TYR A 398 -17.61 8.97 -16.99
CA TYR A 398 -17.01 9.25 -18.28
C TYR A 398 -17.64 8.43 -19.40
N SER A 399 -17.80 7.11 -19.20
CA SER A 399 -18.39 6.21 -20.20
C SER A 399 -19.81 6.62 -20.61
N VAL A 400 -20.63 7.08 -19.65
CA VAL A 400 -22.02 7.48 -19.92
C VAL A 400 -22.10 8.89 -20.48
N MET A 401 -21.43 9.87 -19.84
CA MET A 401 -21.64 11.29 -20.12
C MET A 401 -20.78 11.79 -21.29
N GLU A 402 -19.59 11.24 -21.48
CA GLU A 402 -18.68 11.67 -22.56
C GLU A 402 -18.73 10.74 -23.79
N GLN A 403 -18.90 9.43 -23.56
CA GLN A 403 -18.89 8.45 -24.64
C GLN A 403 -20.27 7.93 -25.05
N SER A 404 -21.33 8.19 -24.27
CA SER A 404 -22.66 7.59 -24.44
C SER A 404 -22.62 6.06 -24.55
N ALA A 405 -21.65 5.42 -23.87
CA ALA A 405 -21.30 4.02 -24.00
C ALA A 405 -21.74 3.17 -22.79
N ALA A 406 -22.96 3.37 -22.33
CA ALA A 406 -23.58 2.47 -21.34
C ALA A 406 -24.06 1.17 -22.02
N PRO A 407 -24.17 0.04 -21.28
CA PRO A 407 -24.83 -1.16 -21.78
C PRO A 407 -26.25 -0.87 -22.29
N THR A 408 -26.67 -1.59 -23.34
CA THR A 408 -27.94 -1.37 -24.02
C THR A 408 -29.15 -1.35 -23.06
N GLU A 409 -29.15 -2.26 -22.10
CA GLU A 409 -30.23 -2.37 -21.10
C GLU A 409 -30.28 -1.14 -20.18
N LEU A 410 -29.12 -0.58 -19.82
CA LEU A 410 -29.06 0.65 -19.03
C LEU A 410 -29.42 1.87 -19.84
N ASN A 411 -29.05 1.95 -21.12
CA ASN A 411 -29.48 3.02 -22.02
C ASN A 411 -31.00 3.01 -22.16
N ALA A 412 -31.61 1.84 -22.38
CA ALA A 412 -33.06 1.69 -22.46
C ALA A 412 -33.73 2.14 -21.14
N MET A 413 -33.18 1.73 -19.99
CA MET A 413 -33.67 2.16 -18.68
C MET A 413 -33.59 3.68 -18.51
N MET A 414 -32.45 4.31 -18.85
CA MET A 414 -32.25 5.76 -18.71
C MET A 414 -33.22 6.52 -19.63
N THR A 415 -33.37 6.10 -20.90
CA THR A 415 -34.32 6.66 -21.84
C THR A 415 -35.77 6.54 -21.32
N ASN A 416 -36.13 5.41 -20.74
CA ASN A 416 -37.46 5.23 -20.16
C ASN A 416 -37.67 6.13 -18.95
N ILE A 417 -36.64 6.28 -18.07
CA ILE A 417 -36.74 7.21 -16.92
C ILE A 417 -36.92 8.65 -17.40
N GLU A 418 -36.19 9.06 -18.43
CA GLU A 418 -36.28 10.41 -19.02
C GLU A 418 -37.66 10.66 -19.62
N ASN A 419 -38.16 9.77 -20.45
CA ASN A 419 -39.40 9.95 -21.19
C ASN A 419 -40.66 9.63 -20.36
N ASN A 420 -40.60 8.64 -19.50
CA ASN A 420 -41.75 8.10 -18.77
C ASN A 420 -41.65 8.28 -17.25
N GLY A 421 -40.53 8.76 -16.73
CA GLY A 421 -40.24 8.84 -15.29
C GLY A 421 -40.19 7.47 -14.58
N ALA A 422 -40.02 6.37 -15.33
CA ALA A 422 -39.95 4.99 -14.83
C ALA A 422 -38.93 4.20 -15.66
N PRO A 423 -38.29 3.15 -15.12
CA PRO A 423 -37.25 2.37 -15.83
C PRO A 423 -37.80 1.47 -16.95
N TRP A 424 -39.11 1.38 -17.12
CA TRP A 424 -39.81 0.59 -18.14
C TRP A 424 -40.68 1.48 -19.02
N ALA A 425 -41.08 0.98 -20.18
CA ALA A 425 -41.78 1.71 -21.23
C ALA A 425 -43.29 1.84 -20.96
N TYR A 426 -43.72 2.24 -19.75
CA TYR A 426 -45.09 2.54 -19.42
C TYR A 426 -45.30 4.03 -19.30
N SER A 427 -46.44 4.50 -19.83
CA SER A 427 -46.90 5.89 -19.67
C SER A 427 -47.06 6.27 -18.18
N GLN A 428 -46.76 7.51 -17.84
CA GLN A 428 -47.03 8.03 -16.49
C GLN A 428 -48.51 7.92 -16.11
N ALA A 429 -49.42 8.03 -17.08
CA ALA A 429 -50.85 7.88 -16.88
C ALA A 429 -51.27 6.47 -16.43
N ASP A 430 -50.49 5.45 -16.80
CA ASP A 430 -50.76 4.05 -16.47
C ASP A 430 -50.26 3.63 -15.10
N ARG A 431 -49.51 4.48 -14.42
CA ARG A 431 -48.96 4.16 -13.07
C ARG A 431 -50.05 3.88 -12.03
N ALA A 432 -51.16 4.61 -12.12
CA ALA A 432 -52.28 4.42 -11.20
C ALA A 432 -52.97 3.06 -11.41
N GLN A 433 -52.88 2.45 -12.58
CA GLN A 433 -53.51 1.16 -12.89
C GLN A 433 -52.81 0.00 -12.18
N ILE A 434 -51.49 0.09 -11.89
CA ILE A 434 -50.72 -0.93 -11.14
C ILE A 434 -51.22 -1.06 -9.68
N VAL A 435 -51.79 0.00 -9.12
CA VAL A 435 -52.29 0.01 -7.73
C VAL A 435 -53.67 -0.69 -7.64
N ASN A 436 -54.33 -0.93 -8.77
CA ASN A 436 -55.66 -1.52 -8.83
C ASN A 436 -55.61 -3.04 -9.23
N ILE A 437 -54.42 -3.66 -9.26
CA ILE A 437 -54.20 -5.07 -9.40
C ILE A 437 -53.87 -5.65 -8.01
#